data_f1921ec21ccc7bab65b00dc18944da6b
#
_entry.id   f1921ec21ccc7bab65b00dc18944da6b
#
_cell.length_a   1.000
_cell.length_b   1.000
_cell.length_c   1.000
_cell.angle_alpha   90.00
_cell.angle_beta   90.00
_cell.angle_gamma   90.00
#
_symmetry.space_group_name_H-M   'P 1'
#
loop_
_entity.id
_entity.type
_entity.pdbx_description
1 polymer ?
#
loop_
_entity_poly.entity_id
_entity_poly.type
_entity_poly.pdbx_seq_one_letter_code
_entity_poly.pdbx_strand_id
1 'polypeptide(L)' 'MSEPVNIRQIAPGTKIALVDGAVAEIVSNPADGVWVFARYLSSPGDPSRIGGEEMIFAQDIVEIRK' A
#
# COMPACT_ATOMS: atom_id res chain seq x y z
N MET A 1 -7.56 -18.54 -10.32
CA MET A 1 -6.13 -18.28 -10.08
C MET A 1 -5.93 -16.81 -9.81
N SER A 2 -5.28 -16.48 -8.72
CA SER A 2 -5.05 -15.08 -8.38
C SER A 2 -3.79 -14.59 -9.09
N GLU A 3 -3.85 -13.38 -9.62
CA GLU A 3 -2.69 -12.74 -10.22
C GLU A 3 -1.94 -11.92 -9.19
N PRO A 4 -0.62 -11.79 -9.34
CA PRO A 4 0.12 -10.89 -8.46
C PRO A 4 -0.38 -9.47 -8.61
N VAL A 5 -0.31 -8.73 -7.51
CA VAL A 5 -0.67 -7.31 -7.52
C VAL A 5 0.30 -6.55 -8.42
N ASN A 6 -0.23 -5.85 -9.42
CA ASN A 6 0.59 -5.05 -10.32
C ASN A 6 0.64 -3.62 -9.82
N ILE A 7 1.65 -3.30 -9.01
CA ILE A 7 1.76 -1.97 -8.41
C ILE A 7 2.24 -0.89 -9.39
N ARG A 8 2.71 -1.27 -10.58
CA ARG A 8 3.14 -0.28 -11.57
C ARG A 8 2.00 0.63 -12.04
N GLN A 9 0.77 0.11 -11.99
CA GLN A 9 -0.39 0.84 -12.51
C GLN A 9 -1.24 1.47 -11.42
N ILE A 10 -0.79 1.41 -10.18
CA ILE A 10 -1.54 2.00 -9.07
C ILE A 10 -1.29 3.50 -9.04
N ALA A 11 -2.37 4.27 -9.19
CA ALA A 11 -2.28 5.73 -9.17
C ALA A 11 -2.22 6.25 -7.72
N PRO A 12 -1.62 7.43 -7.50
CA PRO A 12 -1.73 8.09 -6.20
C PRO A 12 -3.20 8.29 -5.81
N GLY A 13 -3.49 8.16 -4.52
CA GLY A 13 -4.86 8.20 -4.01
C GLY A 13 -5.53 6.85 -3.93
N THR A 14 -4.96 5.82 -4.54
CA THR A 14 -5.49 4.46 -4.45
C THR A 14 -5.22 3.89 -3.06
N LYS A 15 -6.21 3.21 -2.48
CA LYS A 15 -6.05 2.56 -1.18
C LYS A 15 -5.63 1.12 -1.36
N ILE A 16 -4.75 0.66 -0.47
CA ILE A 16 -4.24 -0.71 -0.48
C ILE A 16 -4.40 -1.32 0.90
N ALA A 17 -4.67 -2.62 0.93
CA ALA A 17 -4.69 -3.39 2.17
C ALA A 17 -3.37 -4.16 2.28
N LEU A 18 -2.82 -4.20 3.48
CA LEU A 18 -1.52 -4.79 3.74
C LEU A 18 -1.65 -6.10 4.51
N VAL A 19 -0.58 -6.89 4.46
CA VAL A 19 -0.56 -8.23 5.04
C VAL A 19 -0.84 -8.23 6.55
N ASP A 20 -0.50 -7.15 7.26
CA ASP A 20 -0.73 -7.02 8.70
C ASP A 20 -2.11 -6.46 9.06
N GLY A 21 -2.99 -6.28 8.07
CA GLY A 21 -4.31 -5.72 8.28
C GLY A 21 -4.39 -4.21 8.18
N ALA A 22 -3.27 -3.54 7.96
CA ALA A 22 -3.27 -2.09 7.78
C ALA A 22 -3.82 -1.70 6.42
N VAL A 23 -4.31 -0.47 6.32
CA VAL A 23 -4.75 0.13 5.06
C VAL A 23 -3.94 1.41 4.86
N ALA A 24 -3.47 1.61 3.64
CA ALA A 24 -2.69 2.79 3.29
C ALA A 24 -3.17 3.37 1.97
N GLU A 25 -2.86 4.64 1.76
CA GLU A 25 -3.18 5.35 0.53
C GLU A 25 -1.89 5.68 -0.21
N ILE A 26 -1.84 5.37 -1.50
CA ILE A 26 -0.65 5.63 -2.31
C ILE A 26 -0.40 7.13 -2.40
N VAL A 27 0.81 7.55 -2.05
CA VAL A 27 1.24 8.94 -2.15
C VAL A 27 2.09 9.14 -3.41
N SER A 28 3.00 8.19 -3.67
CA SER A 28 3.89 8.25 -4.81
C SER A 28 4.23 6.85 -5.27
N ASN A 29 4.24 6.65 -6.57
CA ASN A 29 4.56 5.36 -7.16
C ASN A 29 5.63 5.55 -8.24
N PRO A 30 6.89 5.12 -7.99
CA PRO A 30 7.96 5.24 -8.98
C PRO A 30 7.77 4.34 -10.18
N ALA A 31 6.76 3.45 -10.14
CA ALA A 31 6.39 2.57 -11.25
C ALA A 31 7.46 1.54 -11.62
N ASP A 32 8.34 1.19 -10.68
CA ASP A 32 9.35 0.15 -10.93
C ASP A 32 8.83 -1.26 -10.59
N GLY A 33 7.64 -1.36 -10.00
CA GLY A 33 7.02 -2.64 -9.70
C GLY A 33 7.46 -3.28 -8.40
N VAL A 34 8.32 -2.62 -7.61
CA VAL A 34 8.91 -3.20 -6.41
C VAL A 34 8.30 -2.60 -5.14
N TRP A 35 8.10 -1.28 -5.10
CA TRP A 35 7.63 -0.59 -3.91
C TRP A 35 6.90 0.69 -4.27
N VAL A 36 6.13 1.20 -3.29
CA VAL A 36 5.43 2.47 -3.40
C VAL A 36 5.61 3.24 -2.09
N PHE A 37 5.44 4.56 -2.13
CA PHE A 37 5.24 5.35 -0.92
C PHE A 37 3.75 5.48 -0.64
N ALA A 38 3.36 5.21 0.60
CA ALA A 38 1.97 5.28 0.99
C ALA A 38 1.84 5.85 2.39
N ARG A 39 0.69 6.46 2.66
CA ARG A 39 0.36 7.00 3.98
C ARG A 39 -0.60 6.04 4.66
N TYR A 40 -0.28 5.65 5.88
CA TYR A 40 -1.13 4.76 6.65
C TYR A 40 -2.43 5.46 7.03
N LEU A 41 -3.56 4.83 6.69
CA LEU A 41 -4.89 5.31 7.08
C LEU A 41 -5.43 4.53 8.27
N SER A 42 -5.03 3.26 8.39
CA SER A 42 -5.45 2.38 9.47
C SER A 42 -4.34 1.40 9.76
N SER A 43 -4.03 1.20 11.02
CA SER A 43 -2.98 0.26 11.43
C SER A 43 -3.36 -0.35 12.77
N PRO A 44 -4.18 -1.44 12.75
CA PRO A 44 -4.65 -2.06 13.99
C PRO A 44 -3.55 -2.52 14.92
N GLY A 45 -2.43 -2.98 14.36
CA GLY A 45 -1.30 -3.45 15.15
C GLY A 45 -0.41 -2.36 15.72
N ASP A 46 -0.45 -1.16 15.11
CA ASP A 46 0.39 -0.04 15.51
C ASP A 46 -0.25 1.29 15.09
N PRO A 47 -1.20 1.81 15.89
CA PRO A 47 -1.90 3.04 15.53
C PRO A 47 -0.99 4.26 15.39
N SER A 48 0.22 4.21 15.93
CA SER A 48 1.16 5.33 15.80
C SER A 48 1.63 5.55 14.36
N ARG A 49 1.44 4.57 13.47
CA ARG A 49 1.77 4.71 12.06
C ARG A 49 0.79 5.57 11.28
N ILE A 50 -0.44 5.73 11.79
CA ILE A 50 -1.50 6.44 11.06
C ILE A 50 -1.06 7.87 10.77
N GLY A 51 -1.18 8.27 9.49
CA GLY A 51 -0.74 9.58 9.02
C GLY A 51 0.71 9.63 8.58
N GLY A 52 1.49 8.59 8.87
CA GLY A 52 2.89 8.52 8.46
C GLY A 52 3.04 7.96 7.06
N GLU A 53 4.02 8.48 6.32
CA GLU A 53 4.34 7.97 4.98
C GLU A 53 5.50 7.00 5.10
N GLU A 54 5.36 5.84 4.48
CA GLU A 54 6.39 4.81 4.50
C GLU A 54 6.50 4.14 3.14
N MET A 55 7.68 3.58 2.90
CA MET A 55 7.91 2.77 1.72
C MET A 55 7.30 1.38 1.96
N ILE A 56 6.44 0.95 1.05
CA ILE A 56 5.75 -0.33 1.16
C ILE A 56 6.11 -1.18 -0.05
N PHE A 57 6.57 -2.39 0.22
CA PHE A 57 6.93 -3.32 -0.85
C PHE A 57 5.71 -4.03 -1.40
N ALA A 58 5.76 -4.36 -2.70
CA ALA A 58 4.67 -5.04 -3.39
C ALA A 58 4.25 -6.33 -2.67
N GLN A 59 5.21 -7.06 -2.13
CA GLN A 59 4.93 -8.33 -1.47
C GLN A 59 4.08 -8.19 -0.21
N ASP A 60 4.02 -6.97 0.36
CA ASP A 60 3.22 -6.71 1.56
C ASP A 60 1.81 -6.25 1.23
N ILE A 61 1.50 -6.03 -0.03
CA ILE A 61 0.18 -5.61 -0.48
C ILE A 61 -0.65 -6.84 -0.80
N VAL A 62 -1.77 -7.03 -0.12
CA VAL A 62 -2.64 -8.18 -0.34
C VAL A 62 -3.85 -7.84 -1.19
N GLU A 63 -4.24 -6.57 -1.25
CA GLU A 63 -5.42 -6.16 -2.02
C GLU A 63 -5.32 -4.70 -2.40
N ILE A 64 -5.79 -4.38 -3.61
CA ILE A 64 -5.97 -2.98 -4.03
C ILE A 64 -7.45 -2.65 -3.86
N ARG A 65 -7.75 -1.61 -3.09
CA ARG A 65 -9.11 -1.15 -2.83
C ARG A 65 -9.41 0.06 -3.72
N LYS A 66 -10.50 -0.04 -4.41
CA LYS A 66 -10.94 1.04 -5.30
C LYS A 66 -12.05 1.86 -4.68
#